data_b043c85ba9b81f5664c8d7529d664faa
#
_entry.id   b043c85ba9b81f5664c8d7529d664faa
#
_cell.length_a   1.000
_cell.length_b   1.000
_cell.length_c   1.000
_cell.angle_alpha   90.00
_cell.angle_beta   90.00
_cell.angle_gamma   90.00
#
_symmetry.space_group_name_H-M   'P 1'
#
loop_
_entity.id
_entity.type
_entity.pdbx_description
1 polymer ?
#
loop_
_entity_poly.entity_id
_entity_poly.type
_entity_poly.pdbx_seq_one_letter_code
_entity_poly.pdbx_strand_id
1 'polypeptide(L)'
;MREICYTNRKKSGRNDTPFDSNQGEIRRMLARRELPTEFIEWNKRWGAPSGYPPRIGQRFWGRLLSNSARTKLAGPFSIQKNSPTRRYEYPWAFYAIPLAPGMRVVDVGGGLAGFQFVLSQAGAIVTNVDPGLCAKGRGWKCDLESVHYLNRLFGTTVELRSCTLSEASLQNNAYDVVYSISVMEHVTDGEFWETANHVWDCLKIGGRFVITVDLYLNLLPFTSRKSNEYGVNFPVGELINFKTFSLVTGDVREIYGTTAFDKERILTNLEDYSLGEYPVLAQCLVLEKQ
;
A
#
# COMPACT_ATOMS: atom_id res chain seq x y z
N MET A 1 28.23 -25.79 -21.94
CA MET A 1 29.03 -25.29 -20.82
C MET A 1 29.81 -24.07 -21.27
N ARG A 2 29.37 -22.89 -20.87
CA ARG A 2 30.17 -21.65 -20.92
C ARG A 2 29.79 -20.86 -19.66
N GLU A 3 30.72 -20.86 -18.73
CA GLU A 3 30.66 -20.03 -17.51
C GLU A 3 30.79 -18.56 -17.89
N ILE A 4 29.88 -17.73 -17.38
CA ILE A 4 30.00 -16.27 -17.46
C ILE A 4 30.50 -15.80 -16.10
N CYS A 5 31.80 -15.50 -16.03
CA CYS A 5 32.43 -14.84 -14.90
C CYS A 5 31.92 -13.39 -14.76
N TYR A 6 31.29 -13.07 -13.64
CA TYR A 6 31.04 -11.68 -13.23
C TYR A 6 32.28 -11.10 -12.57
N THR A 7 32.97 -10.20 -13.24
CA THR A 7 34.06 -9.43 -12.67
C THR A 7 33.51 -8.33 -11.75
N ASN A 8 33.83 -8.44 -10.45
CA ASN A 8 33.64 -7.41 -9.44
C ASN A 8 34.50 -6.20 -9.74
N ARG A 9 33.91 -5.08 -10.20
CA ARG A 9 34.53 -3.76 -10.11
C ARG A 9 34.11 -3.08 -8.80
N LYS A 10 35.01 -3.09 -7.82
CA LYS A 10 34.94 -2.20 -6.66
C LYS A 10 35.02 -0.75 -7.15
N LYS A 11 33.90 0.00 -7.05
CA LYS A 11 33.91 1.46 -7.00
C LYS A 11 33.81 1.86 -5.54
N SER A 12 34.87 2.44 -5.00
CA SER A 12 34.91 3.18 -3.75
C SER A 12 34.12 4.48 -3.92
N GLY A 13 33.22 4.79 -3.01
CA GLY A 13 32.66 6.11 -2.89
C GLY A 13 31.20 6.13 -2.52
N ARG A 14 30.91 6.50 -1.27
CA ARG A 14 29.62 6.80 -0.64
C ARG A 14 28.60 5.67 -0.60
N ASN A 15 28.35 5.17 0.60
CA ASN A 15 27.18 4.38 0.95
C ASN A 15 25.93 5.29 1.00
N ASP A 16 25.48 5.78 -0.14
CA ASP A 16 24.15 6.34 -0.26
C ASP A 16 23.21 5.12 -0.35
N THR A 17 22.62 4.74 0.77
CA THR A 17 21.55 3.75 0.76
C THR A 17 20.39 4.32 -0.09
N PRO A 18 19.64 3.51 -0.86
CA PRO A 18 18.47 3.96 -1.63
C PRO A 18 17.42 4.70 -0.79
N PHE A 19 17.51 4.60 0.53
CA PHE A 19 16.67 5.25 1.52
C PHE A 19 16.90 6.77 1.59
N ASP A 20 18.13 7.27 1.42
CA ASP A 20 18.42 8.71 1.55
C ASP A 20 17.91 9.55 0.38
N SER A 21 17.83 8.98 -0.84
CA SER A 21 17.33 9.71 -2.02
C SER A 21 15.80 9.90 -2.01
N ASN A 22 15.05 9.04 -1.32
CA ASN A 22 13.58 9.04 -1.29
C ASN A 22 12.97 9.81 -0.11
N GLN A 23 13.77 10.33 0.82
CA GLN A 23 13.26 11.05 1.99
C GLN A 23 12.38 12.25 1.63
N GLY A 24 12.61 12.89 0.50
CA GLY A 24 11.78 14.00 0.01
C GLY A 24 10.36 13.58 -0.34
N GLU A 25 10.15 12.41 -0.98
CA GLU A 25 8.84 11.92 -1.39
C GLU A 25 8.06 11.28 -0.23
N ILE A 26 8.74 10.59 0.68
CA ILE A 26 8.12 10.04 1.91
C ILE A 26 7.54 11.16 2.79
N ARG A 27 8.07 12.38 2.68
CA ARG A 27 7.55 13.56 3.39
C ARG A 27 6.27 14.14 2.80
N ARG A 28 5.86 13.71 1.61
CA ARG A 28 4.64 14.19 0.96
C ARG A 28 3.45 13.36 1.44
N MET A 29 2.44 14.04 1.96
CA MET A 29 1.25 13.41 2.54
C MET A 29 0.11 13.23 1.54
N LEU A 30 0.20 13.83 0.36
CA LEU A 30 -0.73 13.63 -0.75
C LEU A 30 0.01 13.11 -1.98
N ALA A 31 -0.58 12.11 -2.62
CA ALA A 31 -0.05 11.52 -3.85
C ALA A 31 0.13 12.56 -4.94
N ARG A 32 1.33 12.64 -5.52
CA ARG A 32 1.68 13.61 -6.56
C ARG A 32 1.37 13.09 -7.95
N ARG A 33 1.02 14.01 -8.84
CA ARG A 33 0.76 13.74 -10.27
C ARG A 33 2.03 13.31 -10.98
N GLU A 34 3.12 14.03 -10.72
CA GLU A 34 4.44 13.69 -11.24
C GLU A 34 5.10 12.63 -10.34
N LEU A 35 5.43 11.51 -10.96
CA LEU A 35 6.04 10.39 -10.22
C LEU A 35 7.56 10.52 -10.22
N PRO A 36 8.20 10.31 -9.06
CA PRO A 36 9.64 10.12 -8.99
C PRO A 36 10.12 8.99 -9.91
N THR A 37 11.35 9.10 -10.39
CA THR A 37 11.94 8.11 -11.30
C THR A 37 11.92 6.71 -10.67
N GLU A 38 12.24 6.59 -9.39
CA GLU A 38 12.25 5.32 -8.66
C GLU A 38 10.84 4.70 -8.54
N PHE A 39 9.76 5.52 -8.45
CA PHE A 39 8.39 5.02 -8.47
C PHE A 39 8.01 4.49 -9.86
N ILE A 40 8.45 5.19 -10.91
CA ILE A 40 8.27 4.74 -12.29
C ILE A 40 9.00 3.42 -12.52
N GLU A 41 10.23 3.28 -12.05
CA GLU A 41 11.03 2.06 -12.17
C GLU A 41 10.45 0.92 -11.35
N TRP A 42 9.99 1.20 -10.12
CA TRP A 42 9.30 0.22 -9.28
C TRP A 42 8.03 -0.30 -9.96
N ASN A 43 7.19 0.59 -10.48
CA ASN A 43 5.98 0.21 -11.22
C ASN A 43 6.30 -0.64 -12.44
N LYS A 44 7.31 -0.28 -13.21
CA LYS A 44 7.79 -1.08 -14.37
C LYS A 44 8.28 -2.45 -13.94
N ARG A 45 9.07 -2.51 -12.87
CA ARG A 45 9.63 -3.76 -12.33
C ARG A 45 8.57 -4.76 -11.93
N TRP A 46 7.49 -4.30 -11.29
CA TRP A 46 6.47 -5.16 -10.68
C TRP A 46 5.18 -5.25 -11.49
N GLY A 47 5.03 -4.46 -12.53
CA GLY A 47 3.80 -4.36 -13.30
C GLY A 47 2.68 -3.65 -12.55
N ALA A 48 3.01 -2.76 -11.62
CA ALA A 48 2.01 -2.00 -10.86
C ALA A 48 1.48 -0.80 -11.69
N PRO A 49 0.23 -0.42 -11.47
CA PRO A 49 -0.76 -1.03 -10.56
C PRO A 49 -1.67 -2.08 -11.23
N SER A 50 -1.53 -2.38 -12.53
CA SER A 50 -2.55 -3.12 -13.30
C SER A 50 -2.01 -4.34 -14.06
N GLY A 51 -0.81 -4.79 -13.72
CA GLY A 51 -0.10 -5.86 -14.42
C GLY A 51 0.74 -5.38 -15.59
N TYR A 52 1.55 -6.30 -16.14
CA TYR A 52 2.34 -6.00 -17.33
C TYR A 52 1.46 -5.95 -18.58
N PRO A 53 1.67 -4.97 -19.48
CA PRO A 53 0.97 -4.95 -20.75
C PRO A 53 1.35 -6.18 -21.58
N PRO A 54 0.37 -6.77 -22.31
CA PRO A 54 0.65 -7.92 -23.17
C PRO A 54 1.68 -7.54 -24.26
N ARG A 55 2.75 -8.33 -24.38
CA ARG A 55 3.74 -8.16 -25.45
C ARG A 55 3.10 -8.50 -26.80
N ILE A 56 3.60 -7.90 -27.90
CA ILE A 56 3.03 -8.04 -29.27
C ILE A 56 2.79 -9.51 -29.64
N GLY A 57 3.73 -10.41 -29.36
CA GLY A 57 3.57 -11.86 -29.58
C GLY A 57 2.51 -12.54 -28.71
N GLN A 58 2.24 -12.04 -27.51
CA GLN A 58 1.24 -12.61 -26.58
C GLN A 58 -0.21 -12.40 -27.06
N ARG A 59 -0.49 -11.39 -27.86
CA ARG A 59 -1.81 -11.19 -28.49
C ARG A 59 -2.18 -12.33 -29.44
N PHE A 60 -1.19 -12.91 -30.12
CA PHE A 60 -1.41 -14.02 -31.08
C PHE A 60 -1.36 -15.39 -30.39
N TRP A 61 -0.37 -15.63 -29.53
CA TRP A 61 -0.11 -16.92 -28.89
C TRP A 61 -0.77 -17.08 -27.52
N GLY A 62 -1.33 -16.00 -26.96
CA GLY A 62 -1.94 -16.00 -25.64
C GLY A 62 -3.11 -16.99 -25.48
N ARG A 63 -3.77 -17.39 -26.60
CA ARG A 63 -4.83 -18.41 -26.58
C ARG A 63 -4.28 -19.82 -26.33
N LEU A 64 -3.00 -20.07 -26.60
CA LEU A 64 -2.33 -21.35 -26.38
C LEU A 64 -1.72 -21.48 -25.00
N LEU A 65 -1.60 -20.37 -24.26
CA LEU A 65 -1.05 -20.39 -22.91
C LEU A 65 -2.13 -20.82 -21.88
N SER A 66 -1.72 -21.62 -20.90
CA SER A 66 -2.56 -21.91 -19.74
C SER A 66 -2.91 -20.63 -18.97
N ASN A 67 -3.99 -20.67 -18.19
CA ASN A 67 -4.36 -19.53 -17.34
C ASN A 67 -3.23 -19.14 -16.38
N SER A 68 -2.55 -20.13 -15.78
CA SER A 68 -1.41 -19.90 -14.89
C SER A 68 -0.26 -19.20 -15.60
N ALA A 69 0.08 -19.62 -16.83
CA ALA A 69 1.12 -18.96 -17.61
C ALA A 69 0.78 -17.52 -17.96
N ARG A 70 -0.49 -17.26 -18.33
CA ARG A 70 -0.98 -15.89 -18.58
C ARG A 70 -0.89 -15.02 -17.33
N THR A 71 -1.37 -15.50 -16.20
CA THR A 71 -1.33 -14.77 -14.92
C THR A 71 0.11 -14.48 -14.50
N LYS A 72 1.01 -15.48 -14.61
CA LYS A 72 2.43 -15.29 -14.29
C LYS A 72 3.09 -14.22 -15.16
N LEU A 73 2.79 -14.21 -16.46
CA LEU A 73 3.31 -13.21 -17.40
C LEU A 73 2.72 -11.82 -17.20
N ALA A 74 1.46 -11.74 -16.75
CA ALA A 74 0.82 -10.49 -16.45
C ALA A 74 1.26 -9.88 -15.11
N GLY A 75 1.86 -10.67 -14.23
CA GLY A 75 2.44 -10.22 -12.95
C GLY A 75 1.43 -10.09 -11.81
N PRO A 76 1.91 -9.84 -10.57
CA PRO A 76 1.09 -9.90 -9.37
C PRO A 76 -0.03 -8.85 -9.34
N PHE A 77 0.16 -7.70 -9.96
CA PHE A 77 -0.85 -6.63 -9.99
C PHE A 77 -1.95 -6.81 -11.06
N SER A 78 -1.94 -7.91 -11.81
CA SER A 78 -2.97 -8.20 -12.83
C SER A 78 -4.21 -8.91 -12.28
N ILE A 79 -4.22 -9.29 -11.01
CA ILE A 79 -5.25 -10.15 -10.40
C ILE A 79 -6.48 -9.33 -10.01
N GLN A 80 -6.25 -8.17 -9.42
CA GLN A 80 -7.29 -7.29 -8.91
C GLN A 80 -7.23 -5.95 -9.64
N LYS A 81 -8.39 -5.38 -9.95
CA LYS A 81 -8.46 -4.02 -10.50
C LYS A 81 -8.04 -3.03 -9.42
N ASN A 82 -7.10 -2.15 -9.76
CA ASN A 82 -6.58 -1.13 -8.86
C ASN A 82 -6.93 0.28 -9.37
N SER A 83 -7.10 1.23 -8.44
CA SER A 83 -7.25 2.66 -8.78
C SER A 83 -5.97 3.20 -9.43
N PRO A 84 -6.06 4.19 -10.33
CA PRO A 84 -4.89 4.87 -10.89
C PRO A 84 -3.98 5.51 -9.85
N THR A 85 -4.49 5.93 -8.69
CA THR A 85 -3.71 6.48 -7.57
C THR A 85 -2.67 5.49 -7.04
N ARG A 86 -2.92 4.19 -7.18
CA ARG A 86 -2.00 3.12 -6.76
C ARG A 86 -0.64 3.15 -7.46
N ARG A 87 -0.53 3.82 -8.60
CA ARG A 87 0.76 4.06 -9.26
C ARG A 87 1.72 4.91 -8.41
N TYR A 88 1.18 5.70 -7.47
CA TYR A 88 1.93 6.44 -6.46
C TYR A 88 1.97 5.69 -5.13
N GLU A 89 0.83 5.21 -4.64
CA GLU A 89 0.67 4.67 -3.28
C GLU A 89 1.51 3.40 -3.03
N TYR A 90 1.54 2.45 -3.97
CA TYR A 90 2.32 1.22 -3.80
C TYR A 90 3.84 1.46 -3.72
N PRO A 91 4.48 2.17 -4.67
CA PRO A 91 5.91 2.47 -4.53
C PRO A 91 6.19 3.37 -3.33
N TRP A 92 5.32 4.35 -3.02
CA TRP A 92 5.46 5.16 -1.82
C TRP A 92 5.45 4.29 -0.56
N ALA A 93 4.46 3.42 -0.39
CA ALA A 93 4.35 2.53 0.75
C ALA A 93 5.55 1.56 0.85
N PHE A 94 6.04 1.05 -0.28
CA PHE A 94 7.20 0.19 -0.33
C PHE A 94 8.47 0.90 0.14
N TYR A 95 8.71 2.12 -0.30
CA TYR A 95 9.89 2.90 0.07
C TYR A 95 9.75 3.63 1.42
N ALA A 96 8.55 3.74 1.97
CA ALA A 96 8.30 4.34 3.28
C ALA A 96 9.04 3.60 4.42
N ILE A 97 9.39 2.33 4.20
CA ILE A 97 10.07 1.48 5.17
C ILE A 97 11.32 0.86 4.53
N PRO A 98 12.47 0.87 5.21
CA PRO A 98 13.65 0.12 4.78
C PRO A 98 13.42 -1.37 5.05
N LEU A 99 12.67 -2.04 4.15
CA LEU A 99 12.35 -3.46 4.29
C LEU A 99 13.62 -4.30 4.33
N ALA A 100 13.71 -5.17 5.34
CA ALA A 100 14.77 -6.15 5.49
C ALA A 100 14.19 -7.57 5.47
N PRO A 101 14.94 -8.57 4.96
CA PRO A 101 14.52 -9.95 5.02
C PRO A 101 14.21 -10.42 6.45
N GLY A 102 13.09 -11.14 6.61
CA GLY A 102 12.64 -11.63 7.90
C GLY A 102 11.77 -10.65 8.70
N MET A 103 11.61 -9.40 8.27
CA MET A 103 10.63 -8.48 8.88
C MET A 103 9.22 -9.07 8.82
N ARG A 104 8.51 -9.04 9.94
CA ARG A 104 7.11 -9.49 10.04
C ARG A 104 6.19 -8.33 9.68
N VAL A 105 5.38 -8.56 8.68
CA VAL A 105 4.50 -7.54 8.08
C VAL A 105 3.06 -8.00 8.12
N VAL A 106 2.14 -7.10 8.45
CA VAL A 106 0.70 -7.27 8.25
C VAL A 106 0.25 -6.38 7.10
N ASP A 107 -0.55 -6.94 6.19
CA ASP A 107 -1.26 -6.19 5.15
C ASP A 107 -2.76 -6.24 5.46
N VAL A 108 -3.33 -5.14 5.92
CA VAL A 108 -4.74 -5.03 6.33
C VAL A 108 -5.59 -4.67 5.13
N GLY A 109 -6.57 -5.54 4.81
CA GLY A 109 -7.43 -5.35 3.65
C GLY A 109 -6.69 -5.50 2.31
N GLY A 110 -5.60 -6.29 2.29
CA GLY A 110 -4.76 -6.45 1.10
C GLY A 110 -5.44 -7.13 -0.09
N GLY A 111 -6.58 -7.78 0.11
CA GLY A 111 -7.31 -8.48 -0.95
C GLY A 111 -6.43 -9.49 -1.68
N LEU A 112 -6.53 -9.51 -3.00
CA LEU A 112 -5.60 -10.19 -3.90
C LEU A 112 -4.69 -9.19 -4.64
N ALA A 113 -4.49 -7.99 -4.08
CA ALA A 113 -3.60 -7.00 -4.66
C ALA A 113 -2.15 -7.49 -4.68
N GLY A 114 -1.40 -7.08 -5.70
CA GLY A 114 -0.04 -7.53 -5.93
C GLY A 114 0.96 -7.16 -4.84
N PHE A 115 0.65 -6.15 -4.04
CA PHE A 115 1.58 -5.54 -3.09
C PHE A 115 2.11 -6.54 -2.05
N GLN A 116 1.24 -7.34 -1.44
CA GLN A 116 1.62 -8.38 -0.47
C GLN A 116 2.61 -9.41 -1.05
N PHE A 117 2.44 -9.78 -2.33
CA PHE A 117 3.36 -10.72 -2.99
C PHE A 117 4.71 -10.07 -3.28
N VAL A 118 4.74 -8.77 -3.61
CA VAL A 118 5.98 -8.00 -3.76
C VAL A 118 6.72 -7.88 -2.43
N LEU A 119 6.05 -7.61 -1.33
CA LEU A 119 6.64 -7.58 0.02
C LEU A 119 7.26 -8.95 0.37
N SER A 120 6.55 -10.05 0.09
CA SER A 120 7.05 -11.40 0.31
C SER A 120 8.28 -11.72 -0.57
N GLN A 121 8.29 -11.29 -1.84
CA GLN A 121 9.48 -11.43 -2.72
C GLN A 121 10.65 -10.56 -2.28
N ALA A 122 10.40 -9.46 -1.58
CA ALA A 122 11.44 -8.65 -0.94
C ALA A 122 11.99 -9.27 0.35
N GLY A 123 11.47 -10.44 0.76
CA GLY A 123 11.94 -11.21 1.91
C GLY A 123 11.16 -10.99 3.20
N ALA A 124 10.09 -10.21 3.19
CA ALA A 124 9.22 -10.03 4.35
C ALA A 124 8.38 -11.30 4.62
N ILE A 125 8.08 -11.55 5.90
CA ILE A 125 7.10 -12.55 6.35
C ILE A 125 5.75 -11.85 6.42
N VAL A 126 4.88 -12.09 5.43
CA VAL A 126 3.66 -11.32 5.23
C VAL A 126 2.43 -12.10 5.69
N THR A 127 1.64 -11.47 6.56
CA THR A 127 0.29 -11.90 6.92
C THR A 127 -0.71 -10.92 6.33
N ASN A 128 -1.51 -11.36 5.35
CA ASN A 128 -2.65 -10.59 4.84
C ASN A 128 -3.86 -10.87 5.73
N VAL A 129 -4.50 -9.82 6.24
CA VAL A 129 -5.73 -9.91 7.03
C VAL A 129 -6.84 -9.24 6.23
N ASP A 130 -7.73 -10.06 5.66
CA ASP A 130 -8.79 -9.58 4.77
C ASP A 130 -10.04 -10.47 4.91
N PRO A 131 -11.21 -9.94 5.29
CA PRO A 131 -12.44 -10.70 5.42
C PRO A 131 -13.03 -11.12 4.07
N GLY A 132 -12.45 -10.69 2.95
CA GLY A 132 -12.90 -11.03 1.61
C GLY A 132 -14.36 -10.60 1.37
N LEU A 133 -15.15 -11.48 0.80
CA LEU A 133 -16.58 -11.21 0.53
C LEU A 133 -17.44 -11.07 1.81
N CYS A 134 -16.88 -11.42 2.98
CA CYS A 134 -17.57 -11.24 4.26
C CYS A 134 -17.42 -9.81 4.80
N ALA A 135 -16.62 -8.95 4.17
CA ALA A 135 -16.52 -7.55 4.55
C ALA A 135 -17.87 -6.86 4.41
N LYS A 136 -18.27 -6.11 5.43
CA LYS A 136 -19.46 -5.27 5.36
C LYS A 136 -19.21 -4.15 4.35
N GLY A 137 -20.01 -4.10 3.28
CA GLY A 137 -19.91 -3.09 2.23
C GLY A 137 -19.21 -3.59 0.99
N ARG A 138 -17.92 -3.31 0.80
CA ARG A 138 -17.18 -3.58 -0.44
C ARG A 138 -16.11 -4.67 -0.29
N GLY A 139 -16.52 -5.87 0.07
CA GLY A 139 -15.60 -7.01 0.06
C GLY A 139 -15.25 -7.45 -1.36
N TRP A 140 -13.98 -7.79 -1.56
CA TRP A 140 -13.47 -8.40 -2.79
C TRP A 140 -13.27 -9.90 -2.57
N LYS A 141 -13.30 -10.68 -3.66
CA LYS A 141 -12.96 -12.09 -3.53
C LYS A 141 -11.50 -12.23 -3.08
N CYS A 142 -11.32 -12.64 -1.83
CA CYS A 142 -10.03 -13.01 -1.25
C CYS A 142 -10.23 -14.27 -0.42
N ASP A 143 -9.66 -15.39 -0.87
CA ASP A 143 -9.80 -16.68 -0.21
C ASP A 143 -8.47 -17.45 -0.17
N LEU A 144 -8.39 -18.42 0.74
CA LEU A 144 -7.16 -19.23 0.95
C LEU A 144 -6.70 -19.94 -0.32
N GLU A 145 -7.63 -20.47 -1.12
CA GLU A 145 -7.29 -21.18 -2.36
C GLU A 145 -6.61 -20.24 -3.36
N SER A 146 -7.16 -19.03 -3.53
CA SER A 146 -6.59 -17.99 -4.40
C SER A 146 -5.21 -17.57 -3.92
N VAL A 147 -5.02 -17.31 -2.63
CA VAL A 147 -3.71 -16.92 -2.08
C VAL A 147 -2.70 -18.05 -2.20
N HIS A 148 -3.07 -19.29 -1.90
CA HIS A 148 -2.19 -20.45 -2.09
C HIS A 148 -1.81 -20.65 -3.56
N TYR A 149 -2.75 -20.45 -4.49
CA TYR A 149 -2.47 -20.52 -5.92
C TYR A 149 -1.47 -19.44 -6.32
N LEU A 150 -1.67 -18.20 -5.90
CA LEU A 150 -0.78 -17.06 -6.22
C LEU A 150 0.60 -17.20 -5.57
N ASN A 151 0.67 -17.72 -4.34
CA ASN A 151 1.93 -18.06 -3.68
C ASN A 151 2.77 -19.03 -4.53
N ARG A 152 2.15 -20.13 -5.01
CA ARG A 152 2.85 -21.08 -5.90
C ARG A 152 3.27 -20.42 -7.21
N LEU A 153 2.42 -19.56 -7.76
CA LEU A 153 2.67 -18.92 -9.05
C LEU A 153 3.84 -17.92 -9.00
N PHE A 154 3.91 -17.14 -7.93
CA PHE A 154 4.90 -16.06 -7.75
C PHE A 154 6.08 -16.46 -6.87
N GLY A 155 6.09 -17.66 -6.29
CA GLY A 155 7.16 -18.13 -5.40
C GLY A 155 7.19 -17.35 -4.07
N THR A 156 6.02 -17.11 -3.48
CA THR A 156 5.83 -16.35 -2.24
C THR A 156 5.21 -17.20 -1.13
N THR A 157 5.16 -16.65 0.09
CA THR A 157 4.67 -17.35 1.28
C THR A 157 3.71 -16.47 2.10
N VAL A 158 2.85 -15.71 1.42
CA VAL A 158 1.84 -14.88 2.10
C VAL A 158 0.85 -15.77 2.84
N GLU A 159 0.67 -15.51 4.15
CA GLU A 159 -0.38 -16.10 4.96
C GLU A 159 -1.65 -15.26 4.86
N LEU A 160 -2.81 -15.88 4.58
CA LEU A 160 -4.10 -15.20 4.64
C LEU A 160 -4.84 -15.53 5.94
N ARG A 161 -5.26 -14.51 6.67
CA ARG A 161 -6.28 -14.54 7.71
C ARG A 161 -7.58 -14.00 7.14
N SER A 162 -8.52 -14.90 6.79
CA SER A 162 -9.80 -14.53 6.15
C SER A 162 -10.83 -14.07 7.21
N CYS A 163 -10.53 -12.94 7.86
CA CYS A 163 -11.33 -12.36 8.95
C CYS A 163 -10.99 -10.87 9.09
N THR A 164 -11.69 -10.17 9.97
CA THR A 164 -11.34 -8.79 10.36
C THR A 164 -10.05 -8.76 11.19
N LEU A 165 -9.44 -7.59 11.33
CA LEU A 165 -8.21 -7.46 12.11
C LEU A 165 -8.41 -7.81 13.59
N SER A 166 -9.58 -7.48 14.16
CA SER A 166 -9.95 -7.82 15.54
C SER A 166 -10.09 -9.33 15.77
N GLU A 167 -10.53 -10.07 14.75
CA GLU A 167 -10.69 -11.53 14.82
C GLU A 167 -9.39 -12.28 14.52
N ALA A 168 -8.42 -11.63 13.87
CA ALA A 168 -7.21 -12.27 13.36
C ALA A 168 -6.29 -12.84 14.45
N SER A 169 -6.51 -12.49 15.73
CA SER A 169 -5.72 -12.98 16.87
C SER A 169 -4.21 -12.81 16.64
N LEU A 170 -3.80 -11.63 16.15
CA LEU A 170 -2.40 -11.32 15.91
C LEU A 170 -1.66 -11.22 17.24
N GLN A 171 -0.42 -11.67 17.25
CA GLN A 171 0.43 -11.58 18.42
C GLN A 171 0.79 -10.12 18.73
N ASN A 172 0.61 -9.68 19.97
CA ASN A 172 0.99 -8.34 20.42
C ASN A 172 2.51 -8.12 20.36
N ASN A 173 2.91 -6.89 20.03
CA ASN A 173 4.31 -6.45 19.95
C ASN A 173 5.21 -7.37 19.11
N ALA A 174 4.66 -7.88 18.00
CA ALA A 174 5.33 -8.90 17.19
C ALA A 174 5.64 -8.49 15.75
N TYR A 175 5.02 -7.45 15.25
CA TYR A 175 5.14 -7.04 13.85
C TYR A 175 5.99 -5.78 13.74
N ASP A 176 6.82 -5.75 12.69
CA ASP A 176 7.71 -4.63 12.40
C ASP A 176 6.95 -3.53 11.65
N VAL A 177 6.02 -3.93 10.75
CA VAL A 177 5.25 -3.03 9.91
C VAL A 177 3.82 -3.54 9.75
N VAL A 178 2.87 -2.60 9.78
CA VAL A 178 1.50 -2.83 9.33
C VAL A 178 1.23 -1.89 8.15
N TYR A 179 0.75 -2.43 7.05
CA TYR A 179 0.26 -1.68 5.89
C TYR A 179 -1.28 -1.70 5.87
N SER A 180 -1.87 -0.58 5.45
CA SER A 180 -3.28 -0.48 5.07
C SER A 180 -3.40 0.50 3.90
N ILE A 181 -3.59 -0.03 2.69
CA ILE A 181 -3.55 0.75 1.46
C ILE A 181 -4.96 0.94 0.92
N SER A 182 -5.56 2.11 1.14
CA SER A 182 -6.94 2.49 0.79
C SER A 182 -7.96 1.43 1.22
N VAL A 183 -8.09 1.30 2.51
CA VAL A 183 -9.03 0.38 3.16
C VAL A 183 -9.89 1.13 4.18
N MET A 184 -9.25 2.01 4.95
CA MET A 184 -9.86 2.63 6.12
C MET A 184 -11.01 3.59 5.76
N GLU A 185 -11.06 4.12 4.55
CA GLU A 185 -12.16 4.93 4.03
C GLU A 185 -13.45 4.15 3.77
N HIS A 186 -13.38 2.81 3.80
CA HIS A 186 -14.52 1.93 3.50
C HIS A 186 -15.16 1.31 4.74
N VAL A 187 -14.56 1.50 5.92
CA VAL A 187 -15.09 0.97 7.19
C VAL A 187 -15.92 2.03 7.92
N THR A 188 -16.65 1.63 8.96
CA THR A 188 -17.35 2.57 9.83
C THR A 188 -16.38 3.26 10.79
N ASP A 189 -16.80 4.38 11.38
CA ASP A 189 -15.99 5.12 12.36
C ASP A 189 -15.53 4.24 13.53
N GLY A 190 -16.42 3.40 14.07
CA GLY A 190 -16.08 2.44 15.12
C GLY A 190 -15.04 1.40 14.69
N GLU A 191 -15.19 0.83 13.48
CA GLU A 191 -14.26 -0.14 12.92
C GLU A 191 -12.89 0.48 12.62
N PHE A 192 -12.86 1.79 12.24
CA PHE A 192 -11.62 2.53 12.06
C PHE A 192 -10.79 2.56 13.35
N TRP A 193 -11.39 3.00 14.46
CA TRP A 193 -10.70 3.10 15.75
C TRP A 193 -10.36 1.73 16.33
N GLU A 194 -11.24 0.74 16.16
CA GLU A 194 -10.96 -0.64 16.54
C GLU A 194 -9.74 -1.18 15.78
N THR A 195 -9.68 -0.96 14.46
CA THR A 195 -8.54 -1.34 13.62
C THR A 195 -7.27 -0.63 14.08
N ALA A 196 -7.31 0.68 14.35
CA ALA A 196 -6.17 1.43 14.85
C ALA A 196 -5.65 0.90 16.20
N ASN A 197 -6.56 0.47 17.10
CA ASN A 197 -6.18 -0.20 18.35
C ASN A 197 -5.43 -1.50 18.12
N HIS A 198 -5.96 -2.38 17.28
CA HIS A 198 -5.32 -3.67 16.97
C HIS A 198 -3.99 -3.51 16.22
N VAL A 199 -3.88 -2.52 15.34
CA VAL A 199 -2.61 -2.15 14.70
C VAL A 199 -1.59 -1.76 15.77
N TRP A 200 -1.97 -0.88 16.70
CA TRP A 200 -1.08 -0.46 17.77
C TRP A 200 -0.66 -1.65 18.67
N ASP A 201 -1.61 -2.54 19.01
CA ASP A 201 -1.34 -3.69 19.88
C ASP A 201 -0.35 -4.67 19.23
N CYS A 202 -0.49 -4.97 17.94
CA CYS A 202 0.36 -5.93 17.24
C CYS A 202 1.75 -5.39 16.86
N LEU A 203 1.91 -4.07 16.69
CA LEU A 203 3.20 -3.46 16.36
C LEU A 203 4.17 -3.54 17.53
N LYS A 204 5.44 -3.80 17.24
CA LYS A 204 6.56 -3.61 18.18
C LYS A 204 6.72 -2.13 18.52
N ILE A 205 7.41 -1.82 19.61
CA ILE A 205 7.98 -0.49 19.86
C ILE A 205 8.96 -0.18 18.71
N GLY A 206 8.88 1.02 18.13
CA GLY A 206 9.58 1.40 16.88
C GLY A 206 9.00 0.79 15.63
N GLY A 207 7.95 -0.03 15.72
CA GLY A 207 7.22 -0.58 14.58
C GLY A 207 6.38 0.48 13.91
N ARG A 208 6.11 0.33 12.60
CA ARG A 208 5.51 1.38 11.77
C ARG A 208 4.17 0.98 11.19
N PHE A 209 3.23 1.90 11.24
CA PHE A 209 1.96 1.84 10.52
C PHE A 209 2.05 2.71 9.27
N VAL A 210 2.02 2.07 8.10
CA VAL A 210 2.00 2.72 6.79
C VAL A 210 0.58 2.66 6.27
N ILE A 211 -0.05 3.83 6.16
CA ILE A 211 -1.45 3.94 5.77
C ILE A 211 -1.60 4.87 4.58
N THR A 212 -2.41 4.47 3.61
CA THR A 212 -2.98 5.38 2.63
C THR A 212 -4.50 5.33 2.70
N VAL A 213 -5.14 6.47 2.52
CA VAL A 213 -6.60 6.60 2.49
C VAL A 213 -7.04 7.61 1.44
N ASP A 214 -8.18 7.35 0.85
CA ASP A 214 -8.81 8.28 -0.08
C ASP A 214 -9.29 9.55 0.63
N LEU A 215 -9.06 10.71 0.02
CA LEU A 215 -9.56 12.02 0.44
C LEU A 215 -10.44 12.58 -0.68
N TYR A 216 -11.75 12.40 -0.54
CA TYR A 216 -12.74 12.81 -1.54
C TYR A 216 -12.97 14.31 -1.53
N LEU A 217 -12.72 14.98 -2.67
CA LEU A 217 -12.89 16.43 -2.81
C LEU A 217 -14.37 16.88 -2.81
N ASN A 218 -15.30 15.95 -2.99
CA ASN A 218 -16.73 16.21 -2.96
C ASN A 218 -17.38 15.92 -1.60
N LEU A 219 -16.57 15.67 -0.56
CA LEU A 219 -17.02 15.45 0.82
C LEU A 219 -16.43 16.48 1.79
N LEU A 220 -16.85 16.45 3.07
CA LEU A 220 -16.18 17.18 4.15
C LEU A 220 -14.68 16.83 4.13
N PRO A 221 -13.78 17.78 4.30
CA PRO A 221 -14.00 19.18 4.67
C PRO A 221 -14.16 20.15 3.48
N PHE A 222 -14.13 19.65 2.24
CA PHE A 222 -14.21 20.48 1.03
C PHE A 222 -15.64 20.95 0.75
N THR A 223 -16.64 20.13 1.08
CA THR A 223 -18.07 20.42 0.92
C THR A 223 -18.83 20.13 2.22
N SER A 224 -20.16 20.27 2.22
CA SER A 224 -21.00 19.90 3.36
C SER A 224 -21.42 18.43 3.39
N ARG A 225 -21.13 17.65 2.32
CA ARG A 225 -21.52 16.26 2.21
C ARG A 225 -20.63 15.37 3.06
N LYS A 226 -21.22 14.44 3.84
CA LYS A 226 -20.48 13.58 4.78
C LYS A 226 -19.97 12.29 4.15
N SER A 227 -20.70 11.74 3.16
CA SER A 227 -20.34 10.46 2.53
C SER A 227 -20.74 10.45 1.05
N ASN A 228 -20.16 9.57 0.27
CA ASN A 228 -20.58 9.24 -1.09
C ASN A 228 -20.73 7.70 -1.23
N GLU A 229 -20.92 7.21 -2.45
CA GLU A 229 -21.03 5.79 -2.74
C GLU A 229 -19.72 5.01 -2.54
N TYR A 230 -18.59 5.71 -2.41
CA TYR A 230 -17.26 5.12 -2.24
C TYR A 230 -16.82 5.07 -0.79
N GLY A 231 -17.31 5.97 0.08
CA GLY A 231 -16.92 6.01 1.48
C GLY A 231 -17.06 7.38 2.11
N VAL A 232 -16.18 7.64 3.07
CA VAL A 232 -16.11 8.88 3.86
C VAL A 232 -14.67 9.40 3.89
N ASN A 233 -14.49 10.68 4.22
CA ASN A 233 -13.17 11.22 4.56
C ASN A 233 -12.93 11.02 6.06
N PHE A 234 -12.04 10.11 6.42
CA PHE A 234 -11.61 9.97 7.81
C PHE A 234 -10.59 11.05 8.18
N PRO A 235 -10.68 11.61 9.40
CA PRO A 235 -9.69 12.54 9.91
C PRO A 235 -8.43 11.80 10.37
N VAL A 236 -7.71 11.17 9.42
CA VAL A 236 -6.55 10.31 9.69
C VAL A 236 -5.43 11.00 10.46
N GLY A 237 -5.40 12.33 10.44
CA GLY A 237 -4.49 13.13 11.26
C GLY A 237 -4.68 12.93 12.77
N GLU A 238 -5.86 12.49 13.22
CA GLU A 238 -6.12 12.16 14.63
C GLU A 238 -5.31 10.93 15.10
N LEU A 239 -4.87 10.07 14.18
CA LEU A 239 -4.00 8.94 14.50
C LEU A 239 -2.62 9.38 15.00
N ILE A 240 -2.15 10.59 14.66
CA ILE A 240 -0.81 11.07 15.03
C ILE A 240 -0.61 11.11 16.55
N ASN A 241 -1.70 11.38 17.29
CA ASN A 241 -1.67 11.43 18.75
C ASN A 241 -2.47 10.29 19.39
N PHE A 242 -2.87 9.29 18.59
CA PHE A 242 -3.61 8.15 19.10
C PHE A 242 -2.67 7.22 19.84
N LYS A 243 -2.96 7.00 21.14
CA LYS A 243 -2.04 6.27 22.06
C LYS A 243 -0.63 6.90 22.02
N THR A 244 0.39 6.13 21.61
CA THR A 244 1.77 6.59 21.49
C THR A 244 2.25 6.64 20.03
N PHE A 245 1.36 6.73 19.06
CA PHE A 245 1.79 6.96 17.68
C PHE A 245 2.40 8.35 17.52
N SER A 246 3.49 8.42 16.79
CA SER A 246 4.10 9.67 16.33
C SER A 246 4.21 9.66 14.81
N LEU A 247 4.01 10.81 14.18
CA LEU A 247 4.24 10.97 12.75
C LEU A 247 5.75 10.89 12.47
N VAL A 248 6.17 9.98 11.60
CA VAL A 248 7.58 9.82 11.25
C VAL A 248 8.10 11.05 10.49
N THR A 249 7.35 11.50 9.49
CA THR A 249 7.68 12.68 8.70
C THR A 249 6.49 13.11 7.86
N GLY A 250 6.43 14.39 7.49
CA GLY A 250 5.44 14.90 6.53
C GLY A 250 4.94 16.32 6.82
N ASP A 251 4.19 16.87 5.88
CA ASP A 251 3.55 18.18 6.02
C ASP A 251 2.12 18.00 6.55
N VAL A 252 1.94 18.24 7.84
CA VAL A 252 0.64 18.12 8.53
C VAL A 252 -0.47 18.96 7.91
N ARG A 253 -0.13 19.99 7.10
CA ARG A 253 -1.10 20.79 6.36
C ARG A 253 -1.82 20.02 5.24
N GLU A 254 -1.25 18.91 4.81
CA GLU A 254 -1.82 18.01 3.80
C GLU A 254 -2.63 16.85 4.43
N ILE A 255 -2.67 16.73 5.77
CA ILE A 255 -3.32 15.61 6.46
C ILE A 255 -4.65 16.07 7.06
N TYR A 256 -5.76 15.52 6.54
CA TYR A 256 -7.08 15.78 7.09
C TYR A 256 -7.22 15.24 8.53
N GLY A 257 -7.76 16.05 9.44
CA GLY A 257 -7.89 15.73 10.86
C GLY A 257 -6.80 16.36 11.74
N THR A 258 -5.79 17.01 11.16
CA THR A 258 -4.88 17.86 11.94
C THR A 258 -5.45 19.28 12.10
N THR A 259 -5.03 19.98 13.15
CA THR A 259 -5.40 21.40 13.35
C THR A 259 -4.78 22.32 12.31
N ALA A 260 -3.71 21.88 11.65
CA ALA A 260 -3.00 22.63 10.62
C ALA A 260 -3.50 22.34 9.20
N PHE A 261 -4.47 21.44 9.01
CA PHE A 261 -4.98 21.05 7.69
C PHE A 261 -5.43 22.25 6.86
N ASP A 262 -4.87 22.41 5.67
CA ASP A 262 -5.07 23.56 4.79
C ASP A 262 -5.75 23.14 3.47
N LYS A 263 -7.08 23.08 3.49
CA LYS A 263 -7.89 22.72 2.31
C LYS A 263 -7.76 23.72 1.17
N GLU A 264 -7.60 25.00 1.46
CA GLU A 264 -7.51 26.05 0.44
C GLU A 264 -6.19 25.90 -0.35
N ARG A 265 -5.10 25.61 0.36
CA ARG A 265 -3.82 25.29 -0.26
C ARG A 265 -3.94 24.07 -1.19
N ILE A 266 -4.66 23.01 -0.75
CA ILE A 266 -4.85 21.80 -1.56
C ILE A 266 -5.64 22.15 -2.82
N LEU A 267 -6.77 22.87 -2.68
CA LEU A 267 -7.61 23.25 -3.81
C LEU A 267 -6.90 24.17 -4.81
N THR A 268 -6.06 25.08 -4.33
CA THR A 268 -5.29 25.99 -5.18
C THR A 268 -4.21 25.26 -6.00
N ASN A 269 -3.70 24.13 -5.49
CA ASN A 269 -2.61 23.38 -6.12
C ASN A 269 -3.06 22.00 -6.61
N LEU A 270 -4.33 21.83 -7.00
CA LEU A 270 -4.87 20.54 -7.42
C LEU A 270 -4.11 19.90 -8.60
N GLU A 271 -3.51 20.71 -9.46
CA GLU A 271 -2.72 20.23 -10.60
C GLU A 271 -1.45 19.47 -10.21
N ASP A 272 -0.94 19.70 -9.00
CA ASP A 272 0.24 19.01 -8.46
C ASP A 272 -0.08 17.59 -7.98
N TYR A 273 -1.36 17.29 -7.73
CA TYR A 273 -1.76 16.03 -7.10
C TYR A 273 -2.25 15.00 -8.11
N SER A 274 -2.07 13.73 -7.76
CA SER A 274 -2.62 12.59 -8.51
C SER A 274 -4.10 12.44 -8.16
N LEU A 275 -4.98 12.69 -9.13
CA LEU A 275 -6.41 12.43 -8.99
C LEU A 275 -6.74 10.99 -9.41
N GLY A 276 -7.69 10.37 -8.71
CA GLY A 276 -8.27 9.08 -9.07
C GLY A 276 -9.22 9.14 -10.27
N GLU A 277 -9.97 8.07 -10.49
CA GLU A 277 -11.02 8.02 -11.56
C GLU A 277 -12.18 9.00 -11.27
N TYR A 278 -12.34 9.43 -10.05
CA TYR A 278 -13.28 10.45 -9.55
C TYR A 278 -12.49 11.45 -8.70
N PRO A 279 -13.09 12.59 -8.29
CA PRO A 279 -12.37 13.66 -7.58
C PRO A 279 -11.91 13.21 -6.18
N VAL A 280 -10.84 12.43 -6.15
CA VAL A 280 -10.23 11.85 -4.96
C VAL A 280 -8.71 12.02 -5.01
N LEU A 281 -8.14 12.40 -3.88
CA LEU A 281 -6.71 12.40 -3.59
C LEU A 281 -6.38 11.19 -2.71
N ALA A 282 -5.14 10.73 -2.71
CA ALA A 282 -4.68 9.73 -1.74
C ALA A 282 -3.80 10.39 -0.69
N GLN A 283 -4.19 10.29 0.57
CA GLN A 283 -3.36 10.67 1.72
C GLN A 283 -2.44 9.52 2.09
N CYS A 284 -1.22 9.83 2.49
CA CYS A 284 -0.14 8.88 2.74
C CYS A 284 0.54 9.22 4.06
N LEU A 285 0.50 8.34 5.06
CA LEU A 285 1.06 8.57 6.39
C LEU A 285 1.94 7.40 6.83
N VAL A 286 3.01 7.72 7.55
CA VAL A 286 3.81 6.75 8.30
C VAL A 286 3.79 7.15 9.77
N LEU A 287 3.22 6.29 10.59
CA LEU A 287 3.19 6.45 12.04
C LEU A 287 4.13 5.44 12.69
N GLU A 288 4.81 5.83 13.75
CA GLU A 288 5.70 4.95 14.52
C GLU A 288 5.16 4.80 15.94
N LYS A 289 5.10 3.57 16.43
CA LYS A 289 4.74 3.26 17.82
C LYS A 289 5.92 3.57 18.72
N GLN A 290 5.72 4.51 19.67
CA GLN A 290 6.70 4.87 20.69
C GLN A 290 6.65 3.98 21.93
#